data_be4a1ad2207c9aac034ad770187dde7b
#
_entry.id   be4a1ad2207c9aac034ad770187dde7b
#
_cell.length_a   1.000
_cell.length_b   1.000
_cell.length_c   1.000
_cell.angle_alpha   90.00
_cell.angle_beta   90.00
_cell.angle_gamma   90.00
#
_symmetry.space_group_name_H-M   'P 1'
#
loop_
_entity.id
_entity.type
_entity.pdbx_description
1 polymer ?
#
loop_
_entity_poly.entity_id
_entity_poly.type
_entity_poly.pdbx_seq_one_letter_code
_entity_poly.pdbx_strand_id
1 'polypeptide(L)'
;MNINELKELQPKIVDRFERILEQDKLNHAYLFTGNFASFDLAQKLAQSRFCQNKMGVWPCGECRSCRLIAEEDFSDVTVVRPQNQIIKTERIRELLKNFSQSGVEGNEQVFIICEAEKMHLNAANSLLKMIEEPQSEVYIFLLTSDENLILPTIKSRTQVFHFPKNEAYLVAKLEESGLLKDQAQLLAAYSQSLEEAQNLQTSKSFFDVTQVCQRFVDLCLAKNELAFLQVARLSSLADDKEKQDQIFRILEIIFSQHIEKESGRTSLDRLFQSRKMWRANVSFQNALEYMIIQPAKRS
;
A
#
# COMPACT_ATOMS: atom_id res chain seq x y z
N MET A 1 -5.80 8.94 -11.10
CA MET A 1 -7.18 8.41 -10.96
C MET A 1 -8.19 9.55 -11.06
N ASN A 2 -9.35 9.36 -11.73
CA ASN A 2 -10.43 10.34 -11.73
C ASN A 2 -11.33 10.17 -10.48
N ILE A 3 -12.23 11.16 -10.22
CA ILE A 3 -13.05 11.16 -9.01
C ILE A 3 -14.12 10.04 -9.01
N ASN A 4 -14.60 9.61 -10.17
CA ASN A 4 -15.57 8.51 -10.25
C ASN A 4 -14.92 7.18 -9.91
N GLU A 5 -13.72 6.92 -10.40
CA GLU A 5 -12.92 5.74 -10.01
C GLU A 5 -12.61 5.74 -8.51
N LEU A 6 -12.30 6.91 -7.93
CA LEU A 6 -12.12 7.06 -6.49
C LEU A 6 -13.40 6.75 -5.71
N LYS A 7 -14.57 7.20 -6.19
CA LYS A 7 -15.88 6.89 -5.58
C LYS A 7 -16.19 5.39 -5.63
N GLU A 8 -15.85 4.71 -6.73
CA GLU A 8 -16.04 3.26 -6.84
C GLU A 8 -15.12 2.49 -5.88
N LEU A 9 -13.86 2.91 -5.77
CA LEU A 9 -12.86 2.23 -4.93
C LEU A 9 -13.07 2.52 -3.44
N GLN A 10 -13.36 3.79 -3.07
CA GLN A 10 -13.47 4.26 -1.68
C GLN A 10 -14.74 5.11 -1.45
N PRO A 11 -15.96 4.57 -1.68
CA PRO A 11 -17.19 5.37 -1.69
C PRO A 11 -17.41 6.14 -0.39
N LYS A 12 -17.28 5.48 0.76
CA LYS A 12 -17.54 6.09 2.08
C LYS A 12 -16.56 7.23 2.41
N ILE A 13 -15.31 7.10 1.98
CA ILE A 13 -14.27 8.10 2.24
C ILE A 13 -14.50 9.31 1.34
N VAL A 14 -14.74 9.07 0.06
CA VAL A 14 -14.94 10.15 -0.92
C VAL A 14 -16.21 10.94 -0.57
N ASP A 15 -17.33 10.30 -0.24
CA ASP A 15 -18.56 10.95 0.22
C ASP A 15 -18.32 11.79 1.48
N ARG A 16 -17.47 11.32 2.40
CA ARG A 16 -17.14 12.10 3.60
C ARG A 16 -16.32 13.34 3.28
N PHE A 17 -15.33 13.24 2.39
CA PHE A 17 -14.56 14.41 1.95
C PHE A 17 -15.37 15.37 1.09
N GLU A 18 -16.32 14.87 0.29
CA GLU A 18 -17.26 15.71 -0.44
C GLU A 18 -18.02 16.64 0.51
N ARG A 19 -18.60 16.10 1.59
CA ARG A 19 -19.28 16.88 2.63
C ARG A 19 -18.36 17.86 3.37
N ILE A 20 -17.09 17.47 3.63
CA ILE A 20 -16.08 18.33 4.24
C ILE A 20 -15.79 19.52 3.34
N LEU A 21 -15.63 19.29 2.04
CA LEU A 21 -15.37 20.33 1.05
C LEU A 21 -16.59 21.24 0.82
N GLU A 22 -17.82 20.68 0.82
CA GLU A 22 -19.07 21.45 0.73
C GLU A 22 -19.22 22.46 1.89
N GLN A 23 -18.72 22.09 3.07
CA GLN A 23 -18.79 22.91 4.27
C GLN A 23 -17.56 23.83 4.43
N ASP A 24 -16.61 23.76 3.51
CA ASP A 24 -15.28 24.41 3.60
C ASP A 24 -14.58 24.18 4.95
N LYS A 25 -14.66 22.90 5.43
CA LYS A 25 -14.11 22.48 6.73
C LYS A 25 -12.95 21.50 6.59
N LEU A 26 -12.15 21.67 5.54
CA LEU A 26 -10.95 20.87 5.39
C LEU A 26 -10.00 21.17 6.54
N ASN A 27 -9.65 20.15 7.34
CA ASN A 27 -8.72 20.31 8.44
C ASN A 27 -7.29 20.46 7.91
N HIS A 28 -6.42 21.08 8.71
CA HIS A 28 -5.02 21.32 8.34
C HIS A 28 -4.15 20.04 8.37
N ALA A 29 -4.55 18.96 9.05
CA ALA A 29 -3.74 17.73 9.15
C ALA A 29 -4.56 16.44 9.11
N TYR A 30 -4.18 15.55 8.24
CA TYR A 30 -4.79 14.23 8.05
C TYR A 30 -3.74 13.12 8.09
N LEU A 31 -4.12 11.96 8.63
CA LEU A 31 -3.40 10.71 8.52
C LEU A 31 -4.24 9.71 7.72
N PHE A 32 -3.78 9.36 6.54
CA PHE A 32 -4.39 8.37 5.67
C PHE A 32 -3.67 7.04 5.84
N THR A 33 -4.38 6.01 6.26
CA THR A 33 -3.82 4.68 6.51
C THR A 33 -4.31 3.69 5.47
N GLY A 34 -3.40 2.96 4.85
CA GLY A 34 -3.66 2.09 3.71
C GLY A 34 -3.35 2.74 2.36
N ASN A 35 -2.99 1.88 1.39
CA ASN A 35 -2.41 2.33 0.11
C ASN A 35 -3.42 2.35 -1.05
N PHE A 36 -4.71 2.03 -0.78
CA PHE A 36 -5.72 1.96 -1.83
C PHE A 36 -6.38 3.32 -2.03
N ALA A 37 -5.80 4.10 -2.95
CA ALA A 37 -6.21 5.44 -3.37
C ALA A 37 -6.00 6.55 -2.32
N SER A 38 -5.21 6.32 -1.27
CA SER A 38 -4.88 7.37 -0.29
C SER A 38 -4.11 8.53 -0.92
N PHE A 39 -3.12 8.23 -1.77
CA PHE A 39 -2.38 9.25 -2.52
C PHE A 39 -3.25 9.97 -3.54
N ASP A 40 -4.05 9.23 -4.32
CA ASP A 40 -4.94 9.81 -5.32
C ASP A 40 -5.93 10.80 -4.68
N LEU A 41 -6.52 10.43 -3.53
CA LEU A 41 -7.43 11.33 -2.83
C LEU A 41 -6.68 12.55 -2.26
N ALA A 42 -5.51 12.38 -1.65
CA ALA A 42 -4.71 13.51 -1.16
C ALA A 42 -4.37 14.48 -2.30
N GLN A 43 -4.03 13.96 -3.48
CA GLN A 43 -3.77 14.76 -4.68
C GLN A 43 -5.04 15.48 -5.16
N LYS A 44 -6.22 14.84 -5.16
CA LYS A 44 -7.50 15.50 -5.49
C LYS A 44 -7.86 16.59 -4.48
N LEU A 45 -7.60 16.38 -3.20
CA LEU A 45 -7.81 17.38 -2.16
C LEU A 45 -6.84 18.57 -2.36
N ALA A 46 -5.58 18.33 -2.67
CA ALA A 46 -4.64 19.37 -3.05
C ALA A 46 -5.12 20.16 -4.29
N GLN A 47 -5.51 19.45 -5.36
CA GLN A 47 -6.06 20.08 -6.56
C GLN A 47 -7.31 20.92 -6.25
N SER A 48 -8.17 20.52 -5.31
CA SER A 48 -9.39 21.26 -4.96
C SER A 48 -9.10 22.63 -4.35
N ARG A 49 -7.91 22.83 -3.74
CA ARG A 49 -7.53 24.14 -3.19
C ARG A 49 -7.16 25.14 -4.29
N PHE A 50 -6.50 24.70 -5.34
CA PHE A 50 -5.93 25.56 -6.39
C PHE A 50 -6.72 25.53 -7.71
N CYS A 51 -7.75 24.68 -7.83
CA CYS A 51 -8.54 24.57 -9.05
C CYS A 51 -9.46 25.77 -9.25
N GLN A 52 -9.30 26.46 -10.38
CA GLN A 52 -10.14 27.61 -10.75
C GLN A 52 -11.49 27.21 -11.35
N ASN A 53 -11.59 25.99 -11.91
CA ASN A 53 -12.76 25.50 -12.63
C ASN A 53 -13.33 24.23 -11.96
N LYS A 54 -13.72 24.33 -10.69
CA LYS A 54 -14.23 23.17 -9.93
C LYS A 54 -15.52 22.63 -10.55
N MET A 55 -15.67 21.29 -10.54
CA MET A 55 -16.92 20.59 -10.83
C MET A 55 -17.62 20.24 -9.51
N GLY A 56 -18.56 21.07 -9.05
CA GLY A 56 -19.05 21.02 -7.69
C GLY A 56 -17.93 21.39 -6.71
N VAL A 57 -17.61 20.49 -5.80
CA VAL A 57 -16.50 20.69 -4.83
C VAL A 57 -15.18 20.08 -5.29
N TRP A 58 -15.21 19.25 -6.33
CA TRP A 58 -14.06 18.53 -6.84
C TRP A 58 -13.29 19.30 -7.91
N PRO A 59 -11.97 19.07 -8.05
CA PRO A 59 -11.18 19.72 -9.09
C PRO A 59 -11.53 19.22 -10.48
N CYS A 60 -11.42 20.09 -11.48
CA CYS A 60 -11.71 19.74 -12.89
C CYS A 60 -10.71 18.70 -13.48
N GLY A 61 -9.49 18.61 -12.94
CA GLY A 61 -8.44 17.74 -13.47
C GLY A 61 -7.68 18.27 -14.69
N GLU A 62 -8.18 19.29 -15.38
CA GLU A 62 -7.68 19.73 -16.70
C GLU A 62 -7.04 21.12 -16.70
N CYS A 63 -7.36 22.01 -15.76
CA CYS A 63 -6.74 23.34 -15.69
C CYS A 63 -5.24 23.26 -15.38
N ARG A 64 -4.53 24.37 -15.61
CA ARG A 64 -3.07 24.45 -15.38
C ARG A 64 -2.68 23.94 -13.99
N SER A 65 -3.32 24.42 -12.93
CA SER A 65 -3.01 24.01 -11.56
C SER A 65 -3.26 22.51 -11.35
N CYS A 66 -4.38 21.98 -11.84
CA CYS A 66 -4.68 20.54 -11.72
C CYS A 66 -3.65 19.68 -12.43
N ARG A 67 -3.18 20.07 -13.62
CA ARG A 67 -2.15 19.32 -14.36
C ARG A 67 -0.80 19.35 -13.64
N LEU A 68 -0.34 20.54 -13.26
CA LEU A 68 0.94 20.67 -12.55
C LEU A 68 0.94 19.92 -11.21
N ILE A 69 -0.18 19.91 -10.46
CA ILE A 69 -0.29 19.14 -9.23
C ILE A 69 -0.27 17.63 -9.53
N ALA A 70 -0.89 17.18 -10.62
CA ALA A 70 -0.85 15.79 -11.02
C ALA A 70 0.56 15.34 -11.44
N GLU A 71 1.34 16.25 -12.03
CA GLU A 71 2.75 16.05 -12.43
C GLU A 71 3.73 16.30 -11.27
N GLU A 72 3.24 16.69 -10.08
CA GLU A 72 4.03 17.03 -8.88
C GLU A 72 4.99 18.23 -9.10
N ASP A 73 4.64 19.14 -10.02
CA ASP A 73 5.43 20.31 -10.42
C ASP A 73 4.72 21.64 -10.07
N PHE A 74 3.84 21.66 -9.09
CA PHE A 74 3.17 22.86 -8.62
C PHE A 74 3.84 23.41 -7.36
N SER A 75 4.23 24.70 -7.39
CA SER A 75 5.08 25.34 -6.37
C SER A 75 4.55 25.22 -4.94
N ASP A 76 3.23 25.35 -4.75
CA ASP A 76 2.60 25.35 -3.43
C ASP A 76 2.08 23.97 -2.99
N VAL A 77 2.38 22.91 -3.77
CA VAL A 77 2.10 21.51 -3.41
C VAL A 77 3.39 20.72 -3.42
N THR A 78 3.78 20.19 -2.28
CA THR A 78 5.00 19.41 -2.15
C THR A 78 4.72 17.98 -1.79
N VAL A 79 5.18 17.05 -2.63
CA VAL A 79 5.14 15.61 -2.35
C VAL A 79 6.49 15.16 -1.81
N VAL A 80 6.47 14.50 -0.66
CA VAL A 80 7.67 13.94 -0.01
C VAL A 80 7.61 12.43 -0.04
N ARG A 81 8.68 11.83 -0.55
CA ARG A 81 8.88 10.38 -0.54
C ARG A 81 10.18 10.03 0.16
N PRO A 82 10.28 8.84 0.77
CA PRO A 82 11.53 8.39 1.37
C PRO A 82 12.62 8.24 0.31
N GLN A 83 13.84 8.61 0.67
CA GLN A 83 15.04 8.34 -0.09
C GLN A 83 15.84 7.27 0.66
N ASN A 84 16.21 6.17 -0.03
CA ASN A 84 16.89 5.02 0.60
C ASN A 84 16.11 4.50 1.85
N GLN A 85 14.78 4.36 1.73
CA GLN A 85 13.89 3.83 2.77
C GLN A 85 13.76 4.73 4.02
N ILE A 86 14.17 6.00 3.96
CA ILE A 86 14.08 6.94 5.09
C ILE A 86 13.69 8.35 4.63
N ILE A 87 12.89 9.05 5.43
CA ILE A 87 12.66 10.49 5.30
C ILE A 87 13.52 11.20 6.33
N LYS A 88 14.58 11.87 5.85
CA LYS A 88 15.55 12.56 6.69
C LYS A 88 14.98 13.83 7.33
N THR A 89 15.52 14.19 8.49
CA THR A 89 15.12 15.40 9.23
C THR A 89 15.37 16.67 8.43
N GLU A 90 16.47 16.74 7.67
CA GLU A 90 16.84 17.88 6.84
C GLU A 90 15.75 18.16 5.80
N ARG A 91 15.18 17.13 5.18
CA ARG A 91 14.11 17.26 4.17
C ARG A 91 12.86 17.91 4.78
N ILE A 92 12.45 17.47 5.96
CA ILE A 92 11.30 18.06 6.67
C ILE A 92 11.62 19.50 7.11
N ARG A 93 12.85 19.77 7.57
CA ARG A 93 13.25 21.15 7.93
C ARG A 93 13.30 22.09 6.75
N GLU A 94 13.72 21.65 5.57
CA GLU A 94 13.65 22.43 4.33
C GLU A 94 12.21 22.79 3.99
N LEU A 95 11.30 21.84 4.09
CA LEU A 95 9.86 22.10 3.93
C LEU A 95 9.39 23.16 4.92
N LEU A 96 9.75 23.02 6.20
CA LEU A 96 9.37 23.96 7.24
C LEU A 96 9.96 25.38 7.03
N LYS A 97 11.12 25.51 6.39
CA LYS A 97 11.70 26.82 6.03
C LYS A 97 10.96 27.49 4.87
N ASN A 98 10.61 26.72 3.85
CA ASN A 98 9.82 27.21 2.72
C ASN A 98 8.41 27.64 3.17
N PHE A 99 7.95 27.09 4.27
CA PHE A 99 6.69 27.36 4.93
C PHE A 99 6.57 28.76 5.54
N SER A 100 7.67 29.31 6.04
CA SER A 100 7.70 30.70 6.60
C SER A 100 7.66 31.78 5.52
N GLN A 101 7.72 31.41 4.25
CA GLN A 101 7.51 32.27 3.10
C GLN A 101 6.09 32.00 2.58
N SER A 102 5.28 33.04 2.36
CA SER A 102 3.96 32.91 1.73
C SER A 102 4.02 32.12 0.43
N GLY A 103 2.98 31.36 0.11
CA GLY A 103 2.89 30.60 -1.13
C GLY A 103 3.18 31.48 -2.36
N VAL A 104 3.73 30.85 -3.41
CA VAL A 104 4.16 31.54 -4.64
C VAL A 104 2.97 31.89 -5.52
N GLU A 105 2.00 30.98 -5.64
CA GLU A 105 0.80 31.13 -6.48
C GLU A 105 -0.49 31.38 -5.65
N GLY A 106 -0.43 31.25 -4.31
CA GLY A 106 -1.56 31.46 -3.39
C GLY A 106 -1.13 31.65 -1.95
N ASN A 107 -2.11 31.80 -1.05
CA ASN A 107 -1.85 31.90 0.39
C ASN A 107 -1.84 30.53 1.09
N GLU A 108 -2.12 29.46 0.36
CA GLU A 108 -2.24 28.10 0.87
C GLU A 108 -1.05 27.24 0.43
N GLN A 109 -0.68 26.28 1.24
CA GLN A 109 0.33 25.26 0.90
C GLN A 109 -0.17 23.87 1.25
N VAL A 110 0.18 22.89 0.45
CA VAL A 110 -0.20 21.49 0.67
C VAL A 110 1.05 20.61 0.71
N PHE A 111 1.12 19.75 1.73
CA PHE A 111 2.18 18.76 1.89
C PHE A 111 1.59 17.36 1.89
N ILE A 112 2.06 16.51 0.97
CA ILE A 112 1.71 15.09 0.92
C ILE A 112 2.97 14.29 1.26
N ILE A 113 2.99 13.66 2.44
CA ILE A 113 4.13 12.90 2.93
C ILE A 113 3.79 11.41 2.79
N CYS A 114 4.36 10.78 1.77
CA CYS A 114 4.18 9.36 1.49
C CYS A 114 5.07 8.51 2.42
N GLU A 115 4.58 7.33 2.80
CA GLU A 115 5.28 6.39 3.67
C GLU A 115 5.78 7.10 4.96
N ALA A 116 4.87 7.81 5.63
CA ALA A 116 5.18 8.63 6.79
C ALA A 116 5.80 7.84 7.95
N GLU A 117 5.59 6.53 8.01
CA GLU A 117 6.26 5.61 8.94
C GLU A 117 7.77 5.54 8.74
N LYS A 118 8.29 5.96 7.59
CA LYS A 118 9.72 6.01 7.30
C LYS A 118 10.38 7.33 7.71
N MET A 119 9.65 8.22 8.36
CA MET A 119 10.24 9.43 8.92
C MET A 119 11.18 9.10 10.09
N HIS A 120 12.38 9.69 10.05
CA HIS A 120 13.24 9.67 11.23
C HIS A 120 12.54 10.37 12.41
N LEU A 121 12.75 9.89 13.65
CA LEU A 121 12.07 10.40 14.84
C LEU A 121 12.17 11.94 14.97
N ASN A 122 13.34 12.51 14.69
CA ASN A 122 13.53 13.96 14.73
C ASN A 122 12.78 14.69 13.62
N ALA A 123 12.58 14.06 12.46
CA ALA A 123 11.75 14.61 11.38
C ALA A 123 10.27 14.68 11.80
N ALA A 124 9.76 13.59 12.36
CA ALA A 124 8.41 13.49 12.89
C ALA A 124 8.15 14.53 14.00
N ASN A 125 9.08 14.67 14.95
CA ASN A 125 8.97 15.70 16.01
C ASN A 125 9.03 17.14 15.47
N SER A 126 9.80 17.38 14.41
CA SER A 126 9.81 18.71 13.76
C SER A 126 8.48 19.05 13.10
N LEU A 127 7.79 18.03 12.56
CA LEU A 127 6.47 18.19 11.94
C LEU A 127 5.37 18.47 12.97
N LEU A 128 5.48 17.93 14.19
CA LEU A 128 4.46 18.13 15.24
C LEU A 128 4.19 19.61 15.52
N LYS A 129 5.24 20.44 15.56
CA LYS A 129 5.09 21.89 15.81
C LYS A 129 4.24 22.57 14.73
N MET A 130 4.40 22.15 13.48
CA MET A 130 3.62 22.66 12.36
C MET A 130 2.16 22.20 12.40
N ILE A 131 1.93 20.96 12.83
CA ILE A 131 0.58 20.41 13.00
C ILE A 131 -0.16 21.12 14.15
N GLU A 132 0.54 21.48 15.23
CA GLU A 132 -0.08 22.13 16.39
C GLU A 132 -0.40 23.62 16.15
N GLU A 133 0.53 24.34 15.53
CA GLU A 133 0.46 25.81 15.35
C GLU A 133 0.82 26.17 13.90
N PRO A 134 -0.09 25.92 12.94
CA PRO A 134 0.16 26.32 11.55
C PRO A 134 0.22 27.85 11.45
N GLN A 135 1.33 28.38 10.89
CA GLN A 135 1.58 29.83 10.77
C GLN A 135 0.94 30.44 9.51
N SER A 136 0.39 29.58 8.62
CA SER A 136 -0.31 29.98 7.39
C SER A 136 -1.39 28.94 7.08
N GLU A 137 -2.16 29.14 6.02
CA GLU A 137 -3.13 28.16 5.55
C GLU A 137 -2.41 26.96 4.91
N VAL A 138 -2.33 25.89 5.68
CA VAL A 138 -1.59 24.68 5.34
C VAL A 138 -2.42 23.43 5.49
N TYR A 139 -2.24 22.53 4.54
CA TYR A 139 -2.86 21.20 4.56
C TYR A 139 -1.78 20.14 4.49
N ILE A 140 -1.78 19.22 5.45
CA ILE A 140 -0.80 18.15 5.58
C ILE A 140 -1.52 16.82 5.47
N PHE A 141 -1.12 16.02 4.49
CA PHE A 141 -1.59 14.64 4.30
C PHE A 141 -0.43 13.68 4.57
N LEU A 142 -0.51 12.96 5.69
CA LEU A 142 0.43 11.89 6.03
C LEU A 142 -0.15 10.58 5.52
N LEU A 143 0.57 9.88 4.65
CA LEU A 143 0.16 8.60 4.10
C LEU A 143 1.02 7.50 4.70
N THR A 144 0.40 6.43 5.19
CA THR A 144 1.10 5.27 5.77
C THR A 144 0.41 3.97 5.41
N SER A 145 1.18 2.91 5.27
CA SER A 145 0.64 1.55 5.11
C SER A 145 0.15 0.96 6.45
N ASP A 146 0.77 1.36 7.57
CA ASP A 146 0.44 0.86 8.92
C ASP A 146 0.48 2.01 9.95
N GLU A 147 -0.67 2.31 10.53
CA GLU A 147 -0.81 3.35 11.55
C GLU A 147 -0.06 3.05 12.85
N ASN A 148 0.24 1.78 13.12
CA ASN A 148 0.96 1.38 14.33
C ASN A 148 2.43 1.81 14.30
N LEU A 149 2.96 2.09 13.12
CA LEU A 149 4.31 2.60 12.91
C LEU A 149 4.40 4.13 13.05
N ILE A 150 3.26 4.82 13.14
CA ILE A 150 3.19 6.28 13.32
C ILE A 150 3.20 6.63 14.80
N LEU A 151 3.95 7.68 15.14
CA LEU A 151 4.03 8.17 16.52
C LEU A 151 2.63 8.51 17.08
N PRO A 152 2.30 8.10 18.31
CA PRO A 152 1.03 8.43 18.95
C PRO A 152 0.76 9.95 19.01
N THR A 153 1.82 10.74 19.15
CA THR A 153 1.76 12.21 19.17
C THR A 153 1.30 12.81 17.84
N ILE A 154 1.62 12.21 16.70
CA ILE A 154 1.09 12.58 15.38
C ILE A 154 -0.36 12.13 15.26
N LYS A 155 -0.66 10.88 15.62
CA LYS A 155 -2.04 10.35 15.53
C LYS A 155 -3.05 11.17 16.33
N SER A 156 -2.67 11.64 17.51
CA SER A 156 -3.56 12.46 18.36
C SER A 156 -3.87 13.85 17.81
N ARG A 157 -3.09 14.35 16.83
CA ARG A 157 -3.21 15.69 16.24
C ARG A 157 -3.69 15.69 14.80
N THR A 158 -3.93 14.51 14.24
CA THR A 158 -4.39 14.34 12.85
C THR A 158 -5.77 13.70 12.82
N GLN A 159 -6.56 14.00 11.79
CA GLN A 159 -7.76 13.22 11.52
C GLN A 159 -7.37 11.95 10.76
N VAL A 160 -7.65 10.80 11.37
CA VAL A 160 -7.31 9.50 10.79
C VAL A 160 -8.41 9.01 9.85
N PHE A 161 -8.03 8.61 8.64
CA PHE A 161 -8.89 7.96 7.66
C PHE A 161 -8.26 6.66 7.18
N HIS A 162 -9.04 5.58 7.24
CA HIS A 162 -8.58 4.27 6.80
C HIS A 162 -9.01 4.00 5.36
N PHE A 163 -8.05 3.65 4.52
CA PHE A 163 -8.24 3.30 3.11
C PHE A 163 -8.16 1.77 2.95
N PRO A 164 -9.24 1.05 3.26
CA PRO A 164 -9.23 -0.39 3.18
C PRO A 164 -9.10 -0.85 1.73
N LYS A 165 -8.50 -2.01 1.56
CA LYS A 165 -8.46 -2.68 0.27
C LYS A 165 -9.88 -3.12 -0.12
N ASN A 166 -10.32 -2.72 -1.30
CA ASN A 166 -11.57 -3.19 -1.89
C ASN A 166 -11.26 -4.33 -2.87
N GLU A 167 -11.16 -5.56 -2.33
CA GLU A 167 -10.82 -6.73 -3.14
C GLU A 167 -11.85 -7.02 -4.23
N ALA A 168 -13.14 -6.82 -3.95
CA ALA A 168 -14.20 -7.05 -4.93
C ALA A 168 -14.04 -6.10 -6.14
N TYR A 169 -13.73 -4.83 -5.90
CA TYR A 169 -13.46 -3.86 -6.95
C TYR A 169 -12.22 -4.26 -7.77
N LEU A 170 -11.13 -4.66 -7.09
CA LEU A 170 -9.90 -5.08 -7.77
C LEU A 170 -10.12 -6.31 -8.64
N VAL A 171 -10.82 -7.32 -8.13
CA VAL A 171 -11.14 -8.52 -8.90
C VAL A 171 -11.94 -8.15 -10.14
N ALA A 172 -13.01 -7.35 -10.00
CA ALA A 172 -13.82 -6.91 -11.14
C ALA A 172 -12.98 -6.18 -12.21
N LYS A 173 -12.11 -5.25 -11.78
CA LYS A 173 -11.23 -4.51 -12.71
C LYS A 173 -10.20 -5.40 -13.41
N LEU A 174 -9.65 -6.39 -12.70
CA LEU A 174 -8.70 -7.34 -13.26
C LEU A 174 -9.38 -8.31 -14.25
N GLU A 175 -10.62 -8.74 -13.96
CA GLU A 175 -11.43 -9.54 -14.90
C GLU A 175 -11.80 -8.73 -16.15
N GLU A 176 -12.20 -7.47 -16.00
CA GLU A 176 -12.45 -6.55 -17.14
C GLU A 176 -11.20 -6.38 -18.03
N SER A 177 -10.00 -6.45 -17.46
CA SER A 177 -8.75 -6.40 -18.22
C SER A 177 -8.34 -7.72 -18.89
N GLY A 178 -9.14 -8.78 -18.71
CA GLY A 178 -8.98 -10.07 -19.40
C GLY A 178 -8.32 -11.18 -18.57
N LEU A 179 -8.10 -10.98 -17.26
CA LEU A 179 -7.61 -12.06 -16.40
C LEU A 179 -8.72 -13.07 -16.11
N LEU A 180 -8.32 -14.35 -15.96
CA LEU A 180 -9.22 -15.38 -15.44
C LEU A 180 -9.55 -15.09 -13.98
N LYS A 181 -10.74 -15.46 -13.52
CA LYS A 181 -11.24 -15.21 -12.18
C LYS A 181 -10.26 -15.60 -11.07
N ASP A 182 -9.68 -16.79 -11.15
CA ASP A 182 -8.73 -17.29 -10.13
C ASP A 182 -7.43 -16.45 -10.11
N GLN A 183 -6.97 -16.02 -11.29
CA GLN A 183 -5.82 -15.13 -11.42
C GLN A 183 -6.13 -13.74 -10.86
N ALA A 184 -7.30 -13.21 -11.16
CA ALA A 184 -7.76 -11.92 -10.66
C ALA A 184 -7.91 -11.93 -9.12
N GLN A 185 -8.48 -12.98 -8.55
CA GLN A 185 -8.61 -13.15 -7.10
C GLN A 185 -7.25 -13.24 -6.41
N LEU A 186 -6.33 -14.07 -6.94
CA LEU A 186 -5.00 -14.19 -6.38
C LEU A 186 -4.22 -12.88 -6.46
N LEU A 187 -4.27 -12.23 -7.62
CA LEU A 187 -3.58 -10.95 -7.82
C LEU A 187 -4.17 -9.84 -6.96
N ALA A 188 -5.50 -9.79 -6.86
CA ALA A 188 -6.18 -8.88 -5.95
C ALA A 188 -5.78 -9.13 -4.49
N ALA A 189 -5.73 -10.38 -4.03
CA ALA A 189 -5.28 -10.73 -2.68
C ALA A 189 -3.80 -10.35 -2.45
N TYR A 190 -2.95 -10.57 -3.44
CA TYR A 190 -1.50 -10.31 -3.36
C TYR A 190 -1.16 -8.82 -3.29
N SER A 191 -1.77 -8.00 -4.15
CA SER A 191 -1.37 -6.60 -4.34
C SER A 191 -1.64 -5.72 -3.13
N GLN A 192 -0.70 -4.84 -2.81
CA GLN A 192 -0.80 -3.86 -1.71
C GLN A 192 -1.29 -2.48 -2.19
N SER A 193 -1.30 -2.26 -3.52
CA SER A 193 -1.81 -1.05 -4.16
C SER A 193 -2.45 -1.38 -5.50
N LEU A 194 -3.24 -0.43 -6.03
CA LEU A 194 -3.81 -0.57 -7.37
C LEU A 194 -2.72 -0.58 -8.45
N GLU A 195 -1.70 0.26 -8.29
CA GLU A 195 -0.56 0.33 -9.20
C GLU A 195 0.20 -1.01 -9.25
N GLU A 196 0.45 -1.64 -8.10
CA GLU A 196 1.08 -2.97 -8.04
C GLU A 196 0.23 -4.01 -8.78
N ALA A 197 -1.10 -4.00 -8.59
CA ALA A 197 -2.00 -4.89 -9.31
C ALA A 197 -1.93 -4.69 -10.82
N GLN A 198 -1.94 -3.46 -11.29
CA GLN A 198 -1.82 -3.11 -12.70
C GLN A 198 -0.48 -3.52 -13.31
N ASN A 199 0.61 -3.34 -12.59
CA ASN A 199 1.95 -3.73 -13.05
C ASN A 199 2.09 -5.26 -13.13
N LEU A 200 1.57 -5.99 -12.16
CA LEU A 200 1.67 -7.44 -12.11
C LEU A 200 0.72 -8.17 -13.07
N GLN A 201 -0.40 -7.55 -13.47
CA GLN A 201 -1.37 -8.20 -14.37
C GLN A 201 -0.77 -8.62 -15.72
N THR A 202 0.28 -7.92 -16.19
CA THR A 202 0.99 -8.22 -17.43
C THR A 202 2.27 -9.04 -17.21
N SER A 203 2.62 -9.34 -15.97
CA SER A 203 3.86 -10.01 -15.60
C SER A 203 3.76 -11.53 -15.80
N LYS A 204 4.26 -12.02 -16.92
CA LYS A 204 4.34 -13.46 -17.18
C LYS A 204 5.10 -14.20 -16.07
N SER A 205 6.22 -13.64 -15.60
CA SER A 205 7.04 -14.26 -14.54
C SER A 205 6.27 -14.43 -13.24
N PHE A 206 5.41 -13.47 -12.88
CA PHE A 206 4.54 -13.58 -11.70
C PHE A 206 3.59 -14.76 -11.83
N PHE A 207 2.90 -14.91 -12.97
CA PHE A 207 1.97 -16.01 -13.18
C PHE A 207 2.66 -17.38 -13.31
N ASP A 208 3.87 -17.43 -13.87
CA ASP A 208 4.65 -18.66 -13.90
C ASP A 208 5.01 -19.13 -12.47
N VAL A 209 5.41 -18.21 -11.60
CA VAL A 209 5.67 -18.51 -10.17
C VAL A 209 4.39 -18.94 -9.46
N THR A 210 3.26 -18.23 -9.68
CA THR A 210 1.99 -18.59 -9.03
C THR A 210 1.51 -19.99 -9.41
N GLN A 211 1.71 -20.40 -10.66
CA GLN A 211 1.35 -21.74 -11.12
C GLN A 211 2.17 -22.84 -10.42
N VAL A 212 3.47 -22.60 -10.20
CA VAL A 212 4.31 -23.55 -9.45
C VAL A 212 3.90 -23.58 -7.97
N CYS A 213 3.59 -22.42 -7.38
CA CYS A 213 3.07 -22.34 -6.01
C CYS A 213 1.75 -23.08 -5.85
N GLN A 214 0.80 -22.91 -6.78
CA GLN A 214 -0.47 -23.63 -6.75
C GLN A 214 -0.25 -25.14 -6.74
N ARG A 215 0.60 -25.65 -7.66
CA ARG A 215 0.90 -27.07 -7.74
C ARG A 215 1.59 -27.59 -6.47
N PHE A 216 2.46 -26.81 -5.86
CA PHE A 216 3.09 -27.14 -4.58
C PHE A 216 2.03 -27.26 -3.47
N VAL A 217 1.10 -26.31 -3.37
CA VAL A 217 0.01 -26.32 -2.39
C VAL A 217 -0.88 -27.56 -2.57
N ASP A 218 -1.30 -27.85 -3.80
CA ASP A 218 -2.15 -29.01 -4.09
C ASP A 218 -1.49 -30.32 -3.65
N LEU A 219 -0.20 -30.47 -3.91
CA LEU A 219 0.58 -31.64 -3.50
C LEU A 219 0.76 -31.72 -1.97
N CYS A 220 1.00 -30.61 -1.31
CA CYS A 220 1.08 -30.54 0.16
C CYS A 220 -0.26 -30.93 0.82
N LEU A 221 -1.38 -30.40 0.32
CA LEU A 221 -2.71 -30.70 0.82
C LEU A 221 -3.07 -32.19 0.62
N ALA A 222 -2.61 -32.78 -0.49
CA ALA A 222 -2.75 -34.21 -0.81
C ALA A 222 -1.74 -35.10 -0.06
N LYS A 223 -0.81 -34.52 0.73
CA LYS A 223 0.29 -35.24 1.41
C LYS A 223 1.14 -36.09 0.44
N ASN A 224 1.38 -35.54 -0.76
CA ASN A 224 2.10 -36.22 -1.82
C ASN A 224 3.58 -35.83 -1.82
N GLU A 225 4.48 -36.81 -1.79
CA GLU A 225 5.94 -36.58 -1.76
C GLU A 225 6.47 -35.88 -3.01
N LEU A 226 5.73 -35.89 -4.14
CA LEU A 226 6.10 -35.09 -5.32
C LEU A 226 6.19 -33.57 -5.05
N ALA A 227 5.69 -33.11 -3.90
CA ALA A 227 5.87 -31.73 -3.44
C ALA A 227 7.38 -31.35 -3.34
N PHE A 228 8.29 -32.29 -3.02
CA PHE A 228 9.74 -32.04 -3.03
C PHE A 228 10.27 -31.59 -4.38
N LEU A 229 9.72 -32.10 -5.48
CA LEU A 229 10.11 -31.65 -6.84
C LEU A 229 9.71 -30.19 -7.09
N GLN A 230 8.59 -29.75 -6.50
CA GLN A 230 8.19 -28.35 -6.63
C GLN A 230 9.07 -27.42 -5.78
N VAL A 231 9.59 -27.86 -4.63
CA VAL A 231 10.58 -27.09 -3.85
C VAL A 231 11.80 -26.76 -4.68
N ALA A 232 12.36 -27.74 -5.41
CA ALA A 232 13.51 -27.51 -6.30
C ALA A 232 13.18 -26.46 -7.39
N ARG A 233 11.97 -26.51 -7.97
CA ARG A 233 11.51 -25.54 -8.97
C ARG A 233 11.34 -24.15 -8.35
N LEU A 234 10.68 -24.01 -7.19
CA LEU A 234 10.50 -22.76 -6.49
C LEU A 234 11.86 -22.14 -6.13
N SER A 235 12.81 -22.97 -5.67
CA SER A 235 14.17 -22.50 -5.35
C SER A 235 14.93 -22.00 -6.59
N SER A 236 14.71 -22.61 -7.76
CA SER A 236 15.33 -22.14 -9.01
C SER A 236 14.72 -20.85 -9.56
N LEU A 237 13.49 -20.51 -9.17
CA LEU A 237 12.80 -19.27 -9.56
C LEU A 237 13.07 -18.10 -8.63
N ALA A 238 13.69 -18.35 -7.47
CA ALA A 238 13.89 -17.36 -6.40
C ALA A 238 15.38 -17.26 -6.02
N ASP A 239 16.13 -16.58 -6.88
CA ASP A 239 17.60 -16.37 -6.76
C ASP A 239 17.97 -15.29 -5.71
N ASP A 240 17.01 -14.46 -5.30
CA ASP A 240 17.19 -13.42 -4.28
C ASP A 240 16.13 -13.48 -3.17
N LYS A 241 16.38 -12.73 -2.09
CA LYS A 241 15.47 -12.69 -0.93
C LYS A 241 14.11 -12.08 -1.23
N GLU A 242 14.02 -11.18 -2.18
CA GLU A 242 12.78 -10.51 -2.56
C GLU A 242 11.83 -11.50 -3.26
N LYS A 243 12.35 -12.25 -4.23
CA LYS A 243 11.60 -13.31 -4.90
C LYS A 243 11.22 -14.45 -3.95
N GLN A 244 12.09 -14.79 -2.99
CA GLN A 244 11.77 -15.77 -1.94
C GLN A 244 10.61 -15.29 -1.05
N ASP A 245 10.61 -14.02 -0.61
CA ASP A 245 9.49 -13.47 0.14
C ASP A 245 8.21 -13.39 -0.69
N GLN A 246 8.32 -13.08 -1.97
CA GLN A 246 7.20 -13.12 -2.92
C GLN A 246 6.55 -14.52 -2.96
N ILE A 247 7.34 -15.57 -3.07
CA ILE A 247 6.84 -16.97 -3.04
C ILE A 247 6.12 -17.25 -1.71
N PHE A 248 6.70 -16.87 -0.56
CA PHE A 248 6.04 -17.06 0.73
C PHE A 248 4.67 -16.36 0.80
N ARG A 249 4.57 -15.13 0.28
CA ARG A 249 3.29 -14.38 0.22
C ARG A 249 2.27 -15.08 -0.67
N ILE A 250 2.67 -15.56 -1.85
CA ILE A 250 1.78 -16.30 -2.76
C ILE A 250 1.30 -17.60 -2.11
N LEU A 251 2.19 -18.37 -1.51
CA LEU A 251 1.83 -19.61 -0.79
C LEU A 251 0.86 -19.35 0.37
N GLU A 252 1.07 -18.27 1.12
CA GLU A 252 0.18 -17.86 2.22
C GLU A 252 -1.23 -17.59 1.71
N ILE A 253 -1.37 -16.86 0.60
CA ILE A 253 -2.67 -16.57 -0.02
C ILE A 253 -3.35 -17.86 -0.47
N ILE A 254 -2.63 -18.74 -1.18
CA ILE A 254 -3.22 -19.98 -1.70
C ILE A 254 -3.61 -20.92 -0.56
N PHE A 255 -2.77 -21.13 0.46
CA PHE A 255 -3.12 -21.95 1.62
C PHE A 255 -4.30 -21.37 2.41
N SER A 256 -4.41 -20.05 2.53
CA SER A 256 -5.52 -19.41 3.23
C SER A 256 -6.89 -19.69 2.60
N GLN A 257 -6.96 -19.95 1.30
CA GLN A 257 -8.19 -20.36 0.62
C GLN A 257 -8.69 -21.76 1.07
N HIS A 258 -7.83 -22.53 1.72
CA HIS A 258 -8.14 -23.90 2.22
C HIS A 258 -8.24 -23.97 3.74
N ILE A 259 -8.35 -22.85 4.43
CA ILE A 259 -8.33 -22.77 5.91
C ILE A 259 -9.51 -23.51 6.58
N GLU A 260 -10.60 -23.74 5.86
CA GLU A 260 -11.74 -24.50 6.37
C GLU A 260 -11.39 -25.98 6.62
N LYS A 261 -10.44 -26.54 5.85
CA LYS A 261 -9.96 -27.90 6.00
C LYS A 261 -8.83 -27.98 7.02
N GLU A 262 -8.79 -29.05 7.82
CA GLU A 262 -7.73 -29.27 8.80
C GLU A 262 -6.32 -29.34 8.13
N SER A 263 -6.22 -29.95 6.95
CA SER A 263 -4.99 -30.00 6.17
C SER A 263 -4.51 -28.58 5.78
N GLY A 264 -5.44 -27.69 5.43
CA GLY A 264 -5.12 -26.31 5.08
C GLY A 264 -4.57 -25.52 6.28
N ARG A 265 -5.23 -25.60 7.45
CA ARG A 265 -4.76 -24.96 8.69
C ARG A 265 -3.37 -25.45 9.09
N THR A 266 -3.17 -26.78 9.10
CA THR A 266 -1.87 -27.38 9.44
C THR A 266 -0.78 -26.93 8.47
N SER A 267 -1.07 -26.86 7.18
CA SER A 267 -0.10 -26.41 6.16
C SER A 267 0.23 -24.93 6.31
N LEU A 268 -0.76 -24.09 6.64
CA LEU A 268 -0.55 -22.67 6.88
C LEU A 268 0.33 -22.43 8.11
N ASP A 269 0.08 -23.14 9.22
CA ASP A 269 0.93 -23.08 10.41
C ASP A 269 2.39 -23.48 10.08
N ARG A 270 2.58 -24.53 9.29
CA ARG A 270 3.90 -24.95 8.82
C ARG A 270 4.55 -23.89 7.93
N LEU A 271 3.78 -23.23 7.07
CA LEU A 271 4.28 -22.13 6.23
C LEU A 271 4.82 -20.99 7.10
N PHE A 272 4.10 -20.60 8.13
CA PHE A 272 4.58 -19.57 9.06
C PHE A 272 5.87 -19.98 9.79
N GLN A 273 5.98 -21.23 10.22
CA GLN A 273 7.22 -21.75 10.82
C GLN A 273 8.36 -21.77 9.80
N SER A 274 8.10 -22.24 8.58
CA SER A 274 9.04 -22.24 7.47
C SER A 274 9.57 -20.83 7.17
N ARG A 275 8.68 -19.84 7.06
CA ARG A 275 9.05 -18.44 6.84
C ARG A 275 9.87 -17.86 8.01
N LYS A 276 9.55 -18.25 9.25
CA LYS A 276 10.33 -17.87 10.43
C LYS A 276 11.75 -18.48 10.39
N MET A 277 11.89 -19.74 10.01
CA MET A 277 13.19 -20.40 9.82
C MET A 277 14.02 -19.70 8.75
N TRP A 278 13.41 -19.39 7.59
CA TRP A 278 14.06 -18.65 6.51
C TRP A 278 14.55 -17.26 6.98
N ARG A 279 13.73 -16.52 7.71
CA ARG A 279 14.14 -15.22 8.30
C ARG A 279 15.27 -15.36 9.30
N ALA A 280 15.41 -16.51 9.95
CA ALA A 280 16.53 -16.88 10.81
C ALA A 280 17.74 -17.45 10.05
N ASN A 281 17.84 -17.18 8.74
CA ASN A 281 18.92 -17.59 7.83
C ASN A 281 19.01 -19.09 7.52
N VAL A 282 17.95 -19.86 7.70
CA VAL A 282 17.84 -21.19 7.10
C VAL A 282 17.69 -21.04 5.59
N SER A 283 18.30 -21.90 4.79
CA SER A 283 18.17 -21.82 3.32
C SER A 283 16.70 -21.92 2.90
N PHE A 284 16.32 -21.22 1.83
CA PHE A 284 14.95 -21.17 1.33
C PHE A 284 14.43 -22.59 0.97
N GLN A 285 15.27 -23.40 0.34
CA GLN A 285 14.95 -24.79 0.01
C GLN A 285 14.62 -25.60 1.28
N ASN A 286 15.51 -25.60 2.28
CA ASN A 286 15.31 -26.36 3.52
C ASN A 286 14.07 -25.88 4.30
N ALA A 287 13.81 -24.57 4.27
CA ALA A 287 12.61 -24.00 4.87
C ALA A 287 11.33 -24.50 4.21
N LEU A 288 11.28 -24.62 2.87
CA LEU A 288 10.15 -25.19 2.16
C LEU A 288 10.03 -26.71 2.32
N GLU A 289 11.15 -27.45 2.36
CA GLU A 289 11.15 -28.89 2.59
C GLU A 289 10.57 -29.25 3.96
N TYR A 290 10.80 -28.41 4.98
CA TYR A 290 10.17 -28.57 6.29
C TYR A 290 8.64 -28.64 6.25
N MET A 291 8.00 -27.98 5.28
CA MET A 291 6.55 -28.03 5.11
C MET A 291 6.03 -29.42 4.72
N ILE A 292 6.86 -30.20 4.03
CA ILE A 292 6.49 -31.52 3.49
C ILE A 292 6.76 -32.62 4.50
N ILE A 293 7.83 -32.46 5.30
CA ILE A 293 8.26 -33.46 6.29
C ILE A 293 7.17 -33.59 7.36
N GLN A 294 6.55 -34.76 7.45
CA GLN A 294 5.62 -35.06 8.53
C GLN A 294 6.42 -35.34 9.81
N PRO A 295 6.03 -34.76 10.95
CA PRO A 295 6.64 -35.20 12.21
C PRO A 295 6.36 -36.70 12.38
N ALA A 296 7.41 -37.46 12.65
CA ALA A 296 7.24 -38.88 13.02
C ALA A 296 6.19 -38.93 14.14
N LYS A 297 5.14 -39.75 13.96
CA LYS A 297 4.19 -39.99 15.05
C LYS A 297 5.02 -40.44 16.25
N ARG A 298 5.08 -39.65 17.31
CA ARG A 298 5.60 -40.14 18.60
C ARG A 298 4.63 -41.27 19.00
N SER A 299 5.11 -42.51 18.83
CA SER A 299 4.48 -43.71 19.38
C SER A 299 4.50 -43.68 20.91
#